data_668fcb318c760205f4c8b8530c433ecc
#
_entry.id   668fcb318c760205f4c8b8530c433ecc
#
_cell.length_a   1.000
_cell.length_b   1.000
_cell.length_c   1.000
_cell.angle_alpha   90.00
_cell.angle_beta   90.00
_cell.angle_gamma   90.00
#
_symmetry.space_group_name_H-M   'P 1'
#
loop_
_entity.id
_entity.type
_entity.pdbx_description
1 polymer ?
#
loop_
_entity_poly.entity_id
_entity_poly.type
_entity_poly.pdbx_seq_one_letter_code
_entity_poly.pdbx_strand_id
1 'polypeptide(L)'
;NKFYHQGLEKELKTGHLKNFQKHLSYTESPEFADFQLCLDQFARLNTNVLFIIPPVNARWQKYTDLSATMLKQFDQKIHYQLQSQGFNNIVDLSDKGNVPYFMTDTIHLGWRGWLAVDRRVNPFLSKQQPQPHYTMNDKFYSTTWQQLPPSQLAQYQQTNK
;
A
#
# COMPACT_ATOMS: atom_id res chain seq x y z
N ASN A 1 -24.76 2.99 -11.70
CA ASN A 1 -24.37 1.59 -11.89
C ASN A 1 -24.96 0.76 -10.73
N LYS A 2 -25.92 -0.14 -11.06
CA LYS A 2 -26.76 -0.86 -10.07
C LYS A 2 -25.93 -1.82 -9.17
N PHE A 3 -24.75 -2.24 -9.60
CA PHE A 3 -23.87 -3.14 -8.83
C PHE A 3 -22.80 -2.41 -8.02
N TYR A 4 -22.72 -1.10 -8.22
CA TYR A 4 -21.74 -0.26 -7.58
C TYR A 4 -22.13 -0.04 -6.10
N HIS A 5 -21.28 -0.43 -5.18
CA HIS A 5 -21.46 -0.27 -3.74
C HIS A 5 -22.50 -1.15 -3.02
N GLN A 6 -23.12 -2.15 -3.66
CA GLN A 6 -24.16 -2.94 -2.97
C GLN A 6 -23.65 -3.58 -1.66
N GLY A 7 -22.45 -4.16 -1.66
CA GLY A 7 -21.85 -4.75 -0.46
C GLY A 7 -21.50 -3.73 0.60
N LEU A 8 -20.85 -2.63 0.21
CA LEU A 8 -20.48 -1.54 1.10
C LEU A 8 -21.72 -0.86 1.69
N GLU A 9 -22.71 -0.53 0.86
CA GLU A 9 -23.96 0.12 1.34
C GLU A 9 -24.75 -0.77 2.31
N LYS A 10 -24.76 -2.07 2.07
CA LYS A 10 -25.40 -3.03 2.98
C LYS A 10 -24.69 -3.04 4.33
N GLU A 11 -23.37 -3.14 4.34
CA GLU A 11 -22.57 -3.18 5.56
C GLU A 11 -22.67 -1.86 6.35
N LEU A 12 -22.59 -0.71 5.67
CA LEU A 12 -22.77 0.60 6.31
C LEU A 12 -24.13 0.77 6.98
N LYS A 13 -25.17 0.09 6.47
CA LYS A 13 -26.53 0.11 7.07
C LYS A 13 -26.66 -0.85 8.24
N THR A 14 -26.06 -2.02 8.20
CA THR A 14 -26.17 -3.05 9.25
C THR A 14 -25.46 -2.66 10.55
N GLY A 15 -24.38 -1.88 10.43
CA GLY A 15 -23.58 -1.45 11.58
C GLY A 15 -22.70 -2.58 12.18
N HIS A 16 -22.63 -3.74 11.56
CA HIS A 16 -21.98 -4.93 12.11
C HIS A 16 -20.48 -4.74 12.33
N LEU A 17 -19.77 -4.07 11.40
CA LEU A 17 -18.32 -3.82 11.47
C LEU A 17 -17.99 -2.36 11.88
N LYS A 18 -18.92 -1.66 12.48
CA LYS A 18 -18.68 -0.29 12.93
C LYS A 18 -17.57 -0.26 13.99
N ASN A 19 -16.60 0.62 13.80
CA ASN A 19 -15.45 0.85 14.70
C ASN A 19 -14.54 -0.39 14.95
N PHE A 20 -14.67 -1.48 14.19
CA PHE A 20 -13.91 -2.69 14.46
C PHE A 20 -12.40 -2.53 14.22
N GLN A 21 -11.98 -1.52 13.43
CA GLN A 21 -10.57 -1.23 13.12
C GLN A 21 -9.95 -0.15 14.01
N LYS A 22 -10.69 0.35 14.99
CA LYS A 22 -10.27 1.46 15.85
C LYS A 22 -8.91 1.25 16.53
N HIS A 23 -8.58 0.02 16.88
CA HIS A 23 -7.36 -0.32 17.60
C HIS A 23 -6.38 -1.19 16.79
N LEU A 24 -6.65 -1.37 15.50
CA LEU A 24 -5.76 -2.13 14.64
C LEU A 24 -4.56 -1.29 14.20
N SER A 25 -3.38 -1.94 14.18
CA SER A 25 -2.16 -1.38 13.60
C SER A 25 -1.73 -2.27 12.43
N TYR A 26 -1.52 -1.66 11.27
CA TYR A 26 -0.95 -2.33 10.10
C TYR A 26 0.55 -2.04 9.93
N THR A 27 1.11 -1.21 10.81
CA THR A 27 2.53 -0.84 10.77
C THR A 27 3.43 -1.85 11.45
N GLU A 28 2.85 -2.74 12.25
CA GLU A 28 3.52 -3.82 12.97
C GLU A 28 2.95 -5.14 12.49
N SER A 29 3.65 -5.81 11.56
CA SER A 29 3.16 -7.05 10.94
C SER A 29 4.33 -7.92 10.45
N PRO A 30 4.25 -9.25 10.61
CA PRO A 30 5.19 -10.19 9.99
C PRO A 30 5.15 -10.15 8.46
N GLU A 31 4.07 -9.67 7.86
CA GLU A 31 3.90 -9.57 6.40
C GLU A 31 4.93 -8.65 5.73
N PHE A 32 5.60 -7.77 6.48
CA PHE A 32 6.74 -7.01 5.96
C PHE A 32 7.92 -7.90 5.59
N ALA A 33 8.11 -9.04 6.27
CA ALA A 33 9.12 -10.03 5.89
C ALA A 33 8.69 -10.85 4.68
N ASP A 34 7.40 -11.21 4.57
CA ASP A 34 6.86 -11.88 3.39
C ASP A 34 6.95 -10.96 2.17
N PHE A 35 6.69 -9.68 2.36
CA PHE A 35 6.90 -8.68 1.31
C PHE A 35 8.37 -8.61 0.89
N GLN A 36 9.31 -8.64 1.84
CA GLN A 36 10.75 -8.70 1.53
C GLN A 36 11.10 -9.92 0.68
N LEU A 37 10.54 -11.09 0.98
CA LEU A 37 10.76 -12.30 0.20
C LEU A 37 10.32 -12.11 -1.27
N CYS A 38 9.21 -11.42 -1.50
CA CYS A 38 8.79 -11.07 -2.86
C CYS A 38 9.79 -10.13 -3.55
N LEU A 39 10.30 -9.12 -2.83
CA LEU A 39 11.29 -8.19 -3.37
C LEU A 39 12.59 -8.90 -3.75
N ASP A 40 13.07 -9.82 -2.93
CA ASP A 40 14.25 -10.64 -3.24
C ASP A 40 14.07 -11.47 -4.52
N GLN A 41 12.87 -12.02 -4.75
CA GLN A 41 12.58 -12.75 -5.99
C GLN A 41 12.66 -11.81 -7.22
N PHE A 42 12.08 -10.61 -7.14
CA PHE A 42 12.16 -9.63 -8.23
C PHE A 42 13.60 -9.20 -8.50
N ALA A 43 14.37 -8.96 -7.45
CA ALA A 43 15.80 -8.61 -7.58
C ALA A 43 16.61 -9.74 -8.21
N ARG A 44 16.42 -10.99 -7.76
CA ARG A 44 17.10 -12.17 -8.30
C ARG A 44 16.77 -12.42 -9.77
N LEU A 45 15.54 -12.15 -10.18
CA LEU A 45 15.09 -12.27 -11.57
C LEU A 45 15.45 -11.02 -12.41
N ASN A 46 16.05 -10.01 -11.80
CA ASN A 46 16.38 -8.73 -12.44
C ASN A 46 15.17 -8.10 -13.15
N THR A 47 14.01 -8.15 -12.52
CA THR A 47 12.72 -7.75 -13.09
C THR A 47 12.42 -6.30 -12.75
N ASN A 48 12.10 -5.48 -13.75
CA ASN A 48 11.51 -4.16 -13.51
C ASN A 48 10.08 -4.33 -12.98
N VAL A 49 9.80 -3.75 -11.82
CA VAL A 49 8.50 -3.85 -11.15
C VAL A 49 7.88 -2.47 -10.99
N LEU A 50 6.59 -2.36 -11.29
CA LEU A 50 5.77 -1.21 -10.96
C LEU A 50 4.87 -1.55 -9.78
N PHE A 51 5.10 -0.90 -8.65
CA PHE A 51 4.26 -1.04 -7.46
C PHE A 51 3.11 -0.03 -7.51
N ILE A 52 1.93 -0.49 -7.15
CA ILE A 52 0.74 0.36 -7.06
C ILE A 52 0.20 0.26 -5.64
N ILE A 53 0.16 1.39 -4.93
CA ILE A 53 -0.43 1.48 -3.59
C ILE A 53 -1.86 2.01 -3.77
N PRO A 54 -2.89 1.16 -3.64
CA PRO A 54 -4.28 1.58 -3.78
C PRO A 54 -4.77 2.32 -2.54
N PRO A 55 -5.80 3.16 -2.65
CA PRO A 55 -6.43 3.77 -1.48
C PRO A 55 -7.35 2.80 -0.74
N VAL A 56 -7.62 3.09 0.52
CA VAL A 56 -8.77 2.55 1.24
C VAL A 56 -9.97 3.48 0.99
N ASN A 57 -11.16 2.91 0.77
CA ASN A 57 -12.38 3.70 0.62
C ASN A 57 -12.62 4.57 1.87
N ALA A 58 -12.69 5.88 1.70
CA ALA A 58 -12.79 6.81 2.84
C ALA A 58 -14.09 6.65 3.64
N ARG A 59 -15.20 6.22 3.03
CA ARG A 59 -16.44 5.91 3.76
C ARG A 59 -16.27 4.69 4.64
N TRP A 60 -15.57 3.66 4.13
CA TRP A 60 -15.20 2.47 4.89
C TRP A 60 -14.26 2.83 6.03
N GLN A 61 -13.20 3.59 5.75
CA GLN A 61 -12.25 4.06 6.76
C GLN A 61 -12.96 4.78 7.91
N LYS A 62 -13.86 5.73 7.60
CA LYS A 62 -14.65 6.44 8.59
C LYS A 62 -15.58 5.53 9.38
N TYR A 63 -16.22 4.57 8.72
CA TYR A 63 -17.17 3.64 9.34
C TYR A 63 -16.48 2.68 10.32
N THR A 64 -15.33 2.18 9.97
CA THR A 64 -14.58 1.22 10.78
C THR A 64 -13.66 1.87 11.81
N ASP A 65 -13.58 3.20 11.81
CA ASP A 65 -12.66 4.01 12.62
C ASP A 65 -11.20 3.67 12.38
N LEU A 66 -10.85 3.37 11.11
CA LEU A 66 -9.48 3.10 10.69
C LEU A 66 -8.68 4.41 10.66
N SER A 67 -7.59 4.46 11.41
CA SER A 67 -6.77 5.66 11.55
C SER A 67 -6.10 6.10 10.24
N ALA A 68 -6.41 7.32 9.77
CA ALA A 68 -5.75 7.90 8.60
C ALA A 68 -4.24 8.13 8.84
N THR A 69 -3.86 8.47 10.06
CA THR A 69 -2.45 8.61 10.46
C THR A 69 -1.72 7.28 10.35
N MET A 70 -2.33 6.20 10.85
CA MET A 70 -1.75 4.87 10.78
C MET A 70 -1.60 4.40 9.33
N LEU A 71 -2.59 4.63 8.45
CA LEU A 71 -2.48 4.30 7.02
C LEU A 71 -1.32 5.06 6.36
N LYS A 72 -1.21 6.36 6.62
CA LYS A 72 -0.10 7.16 6.10
C LYS A 72 1.27 6.63 6.57
N GLN A 73 1.37 6.20 7.81
CA GLN A 73 2.59 5.65 8.38
C GLN A 73 2.92 4.27 7.78
N PHE A 74 1.89 3.45 7.53
CA PHE A 74 2.03 2.19 6.80
C PHE A 74 2.57 2.42 5.38
N ASP A 75 2.01 3.38 4.63
CA ASP A 75 2.49 3.75 3.30
C ASP A 75 3.96 4.22 3.35
N GLN A 76 4.32 5.05 4.32
CA GLN A 76 5.70 5.51 4.51
C GLN A 76 6.67 4.35 4.78
N LYS A 77 6.25 3.35 5.55
CA LYS A 77 7.06 2.16 5.84
C LYS A 77 7.27 1.32 4.57
N ILE A 78 6.22 1.12 3.76
CA ILE A 78 6.32 0.45 2.45
C ILE A 78 7.25 1.23 1.51
N HIS A 79 7.06 2.53 1.39
CA HIS A 79 7.91 3.37 0.55
C HIS A 79 9.38 3.26 0.93
N TYR A 80 9.69 3.29 2.22
CA TYR A 80 11.06 3.14 2.69
C TYR A 80 11.63 1.75 2.35
N GLN A 81 10.89 0.67 2.61
CA GLN A 81 11.33 -0.69 2.28
C GLN A 81 11.59 -0.86 0.79
N LEU A 82 10.79 -0.26 -0.08
CA LEU A 82 10.98 -0.27 -1.52
C LEU A 82 12.18 0.57 -1.97
N GLN A 83 12.15 1.87 -1.64
CA GLN A 83 13.09 2.85 -2.19
C GLN A 83 14.52 2.64 -1.69
N SER A 84 14.71 2.23 -0.43
CA SER A 84 16.04 1.95 0.10
C SER A 84 16.74 0.76 -0.56
N GLN A 85 16.00 -0.04 -1.32
CA GLN A 85 16.51 -1.20 -2.05
C GLN A 85 16.52 -1.00 -3.58
N GLY A 86 16.16 0.20 -4.06
CA GLY A 86 16.20 0.56 -5.48
C GLY A 86 14.88 0.33 -6.24
N PHE A 87 13.79 -0.08 -5.58
CA PHE A 87 12.47 -0.18 -6.19
C PHE A 87 11.80 1.19 -6.24
N ASN A 88 12.06 1.95 -7.31
CA ASN A 88 11.64 3.34 -7.43
C ASN A 88 10.37 3.56 -8.29
N ASN A 89 9.90 2.54 -9.01
CA ASN A 89 8.68 2.64 -9.80
C ASN A 89 7.45 2.42 -8.90
N ILE A 90 7.02 3.46 -8.21
CA ILE A 90 5.90 3.42 -7.26
C ILE A 90 4.83 4.40 -7.74
N VAL A 91 3.59 3.92 -7.83
CA VAL A 91 2.38 4.72 -8.07
C VAL A 91 1.57 4.72 -6.78
N ASP A 92 1.69 5.78 -6.03
CA ASP A 92 0.92 5.96 -4.81
C ASP A 92 -0.42 6.64 -5.13
N LEU A 93 -1.51 5.93 -4.85
CA LEU A 93 -2.89 6.37 -5.00
C LEU A 93 -3.62 6.43 -3.66
N SER A 94 -2.90 6.29 -2.54
CA SER A 94 -3.46 6.18 -1.18
C SER A 94 -4.34 7.37 -0.79
N ASP A 95 -4.10 8.56 -1.37
CA ASP A 95 -4.87 9.78 -1.14
C ASP A 95 -6.22 9.84 -1.89
N LYS A 96 -6.53 8.87 -2.75
CA LYS A 96 -7.69 8.89 -3.66
C LYS A 96 -8.96 8.25 -3.09
N GLY A 97 -8.95 7.80 -1.84
CA GLY A 97 -10.08 7.12 -1.21
C GLY A 97 -11.41 7.91 -1.16
N ASN A 98 -11.35 9.25 -1.23
CA ASN A 98 -12.51 10.14 -1.29
C ASN A 98 -12.99 10.46 -2.71
N VAL A 99 -12.24 10.09 -3.75
CA VAL A 99 -12.59 10.45 -5.12
C VAL A 99 -13.80 9.62 -5.59
N PRO A 100 -14.90 10.24 -6.03
CA PRO A 100 -16.08 9.50 -6.49
C PRO A 100 -15.74 8.50 -7.58
N TYR A 101 -16.24 7.27 -7.45
CA TYR A 101 -16.02 6.15 -8.38
C TYR A 101 -14.57 5.68 -8.50
N PHE A 102 -13.67 6.14 -7.63
CA PHE A 102 -12.29 5.64 -7.57
C PHE A 102 -12.22 4.25 -6.96
N MET A 103 -13.03 4.01 -5.92
CA MET A 103 -13.23 2.70 -5.33
C MET A 103 -14.61 2.15 -5.68
N THR A 104 -14.71 0.83 -5.87
CA THR A 104 -16.00 0.15 -6.11
C THR A 104 -16.63 -0.32 -4.79
N ASP A 105 -15.79 -0.68 -3.84
CA ASP A 105 -16.18 -1.12 -2.50
C ASP A 105 -15.13 -0.69 -1.46
N THR A 106 -14.80 -1.54 -0.48
CA THR A 106 -13.88 -1.22 0.61
C THR A 106 -12.42 -1.14 0.15
N ILE A 107 -12.00 -2.01 -0.77
CA ILE A 107 -10.61 -2.19 -1.21
C ILE A 107 -10.43 -2.29 -2.74
N HIS A 108 -11.49 -2.57 -3.51
CA HIS A 108 -11.35 -2.72 -4.95
C HIS A 108 -11.49 -1.39 -5.68
N LEU A 109 -10.64 -1.19 -6.68
CA LEU A 109 -10.68 -0.02 -7.54
C LEU A 109 -11.96 0.00 -8.38
N GLY A 110 -12.58 1.17 -8.45
CA GLY A 110 -13.65 1.48 -9.38
C GLY A 110 -13.09 1.85 -10.77
N TRP A 111 -13.99 2.23 -11.69
CA TRP A 111 -13.56 2.55 -13.06
C TRP A 111 -12.57 3.73 -13.15
N ARG A 112 -12.70 4.74 -12.27
CA ARG A 112 -11.73 5.85 -12.21
C ARG A 112 -10.39 5.41 -11.64
N GLY A 113 -10.40 4.52 -10.66
CA GLY A 113 -9.18 3.93 -10.11
C GLY A 113 -8.43 3.13 -11.17
N TRP A 114 -9.15 2.28 -11.92
CA TRP A 114 -8.55 1.52 -13.01
C TRP A 114 -8.01 2.42 -14.13
N LEU A 115 -8.69 3.50 -14.49
CA LEU A 115 -8.15 4.48 -15.44
C LEU A 115 -6.88 5.17 -14.91
N ALA A 116 -6.79 5.44 -13.60
CA ALA A 116 -5.59 6.02 -13.01
C ALA A 116 -4.42 5.04 -13.04
N VAL A 117 -4.67 3.75 -12.78
CA VAL A 117 -3.68 2.67 -12.92
C VAL A 117 -3.23 2.52 -14.37
N ASP A 118 -4.16 2.43 -15.30
CA ASP A 118 -3.90 2.24 -16.74
C ASP A 118 -2.97 3.33 -17.30
N ARG A 119 -3.19 4.59 -16.91
CA ARG A 119 -2.34 5.72 -17.30
C ARG A 119 -0.89 5.61 -16.82
N ARG A 120 -0.59 4.73 -15.88
CA ARG A 120 0.75 4.46 -15.36
C ARG A 120 1.32 3.16 -15.88
N VAL A 121 0.49 2.14 -15.97
CA VAL A 121 0.88 0.80 -16.44
C VAL A 121 1.23 0.84 -17.94
N ASN A 122 0.39 1.45 -18.79
CA ASN A 122 0.64 1.49 -20.23
C ASN A 122 1.98 2.17 -20.59
N PRO A 123 2.33 3.35 -20.07
CA PRO A 123 3.64 3.94 -20.33
C PRO A 123 4.80 3.12 -19.76
N PHE A 124 4.60 2.44 -18.62
CA PHE A 124 5.62 1.59 -18.03
C PHE A 124 5.91 0.36 -18.90
N LEU A 125 4.87 -0.29 -19.43
CA LEU A 125 5.00 -1.47 -20.29
C LEU A 125 5.46 -1.15 -21.71
N SER A 126 5.05 0.01 -22.26
CA SER A 126 5.36 0.38 -23.64
C SER A 126 6.73 1.00 -23.85
N LYS A 127 7.39 1.46 -22.78
CA LYS A 127 8.73 2.05 -22.84
C LYS A 127 9.77 1.02 -22.42
N GLN A 128 10.91 1.05 -23.11
CA GLN A 128 12.07 0.29 -22.63
C GLN A 128 12.48 0.83 -21.26
N GLN A 129 12.43 -0.02 -20.26
CA GLN A 129 12.90 0.32 -18.93
C GLN A 129 14.41 0.14 -18.84
N PRO A 130 15.13 1.00 -18.11
CA PRO A 130 16.54 0.77 -17.81
C PRO A 130 16.70 -0.53 -17.02
N GLN A 131 17.87 -1.13 -17.09
CA GLN A 131 18.18 -2.29 -16.26
C GLN A 131 18.00 -1.89 -14.78
N PRO A 132 17.24 -2.66 -14.00
CA PRO A 132 17.06 -2.36 -12.59
C PRO A 132 18.36 -2.61 -11.83
N HIS A 133 18.57 -1.84 -10.79
CA HIS A 133 19.68 -2.04 -9.88
C HIS A 133 19.10 -2.08 -8.45
N TYR A 134 19.15 -3.28 -7.86
CA TYR A 134 18.60 -3.52 -6.53
C TYR A 134 19.71 -3.83 -5.53
N THR A 135 19.63 -3.24 -4.34
CA THR A 135 20.53 -3.53 -3.21
C THR A 135 19.68 -4.09 -2.07
N MET A 136 19.61 -5.42 -2.02
CA MET A 136 18.76 -6.10 -1.04
C MET A 136 19.30 -5.94 0.38
N ASN A 137 18.40 -5.90 1.37
CA ASN A 137 18.74 -5.65 2.75
C ASN A 137 18.01 -6.60 3.71
N ASP A 138 18.74 -7.56 4.25
CA ASP A 138 18.22 -8.59 5.17
C ASP A 138 17.62 -8.03 6.47
N LYS A 139 17.90 -6.75 6.80
CA LYS A 139 17.27 -6.09 7.96
C LYS A 139 15.75 -6.09 7.89
N PHE A 140 15.18 -6.12 6.68
CA PHE A 140 13.73 -6.15 6.49
C PHE A 140 13.09 -7.50 6.87
N TYR A 141 13.88 -8.55 7.07
CA TYR A 141 13.43 -9.82 7.69
C TYR A 141 13.39 -9.77 9.21
N SER A 142 14.04 -8.77 9.83
CA SER A 142 14.18 -8.73 11.29
C SER A 142 12.86 -8.43 11.99
N THR A 143 12.69 -9.01 13.18
CA THR A 143 11.60 -8.67 14.10
C THR A 143 11.58 -7.18 14.42
N THR A 144 12.77 -6.56 14.51
CA THR A 144 12.90 -5.09 14.72
C THR A 144 12.18 -4.30 13.63
N TRP A 145 12.33 -4.68 12.36
CA TRP A 145 11.62 -4.04 11.27
C TRP A 145 10.12 -4.34 11.30
N GLN A 146 9.75 -5.61 11.45
CA GLN A 146 8.36 -6.05 11.50
C GLN A 146 7.56 -5.31 12.56
N GLN A 147 8.13 -5.16 13.74
CA GLN A 147 7.50 -4.54 14.91
C GLN A 147 7.85 -3.05 15.10
N LEU A 148 8.52 -2.42 14.11
CA LEU A 148 8.92 -1.04 14.20
C LEU A 148 7.70 -0.12 14.30
N PRO A 149 7.51 0.59 15.43
CA PRO A 149 6.42 1.53 15.57
C PRO A 149 6.59 2.71 14.60
N PRO A 150 5.50 3.27 14.09
CA PRO A 150 5.56 4.41 13.17
C PRO A 150 6.34 5.61 13.69
N SER A 151 6.24 5.88 15.00
CA SER A 151 6.95 6.98 15.65
C SER A 151 8.47 6.87 15.58
N GLN A 152 8.99 5.67 15.38
CA GLN A 152 10.43 5.38 15.33
C GLN A 152 10.97 5.25 13.90
N LEU A 153 10.10 5.30 12.87
CA LEU A 153 10.52 5.11 11.47
C LEU A 153 11.57 6.14 11.05
N ALA A 154 11.38 7.41 11.37
CA ALA A 154 12.33 8.47 11.02
C ALA A 154 13.71 8.26 11.66
N GLN A 155 13.77 7.83 12.91
CA GLN A 155 15.01 7.51 13.59
C GLN A 155 15.67 6.27 12.97
N TYR A 156 14.89 5.23 12.69
CA TYR A 156 15.39 4.01 12.03
C TYR A 156 16.01 4.33 10.67
N GLN A 157 15.38 5.20 9.89
CA GLN A 157 15.90 5.64 8.59
C GLN A 157 17.23 6.37 8.69
N GLN A 158 17.45 7.17 9.73
CA GLN A 158 18.71 7.89 9.96
C GLN A 158 19.85 6.96 10.37
N THR A 159 19.55 5.95 11.18
CA THR A 159 20.54 5.00 11.71
C THR A 159 20.97 3.94 10.69
N ASN A 160 20.16 3.71 9.67
CA ASN A 160 20.33 2.63 8.69
C ASN A 160 20.52 3.14 7.25
N LYS A 161 21.06 4.35 7.10
CA LYS A 161 21.47 4.92 5.80
C LYS A 161 22.72 4.24 5.28
#